data_68903dae3c48121f96a61fd65e740113
#
_entry.id   68903dae3c48121f96a61fd65e740113
#
_cell.length_a   1.000
_cell.length_b   1.000
_cell.length_c   1.000
_cell.angle_alpha   90.00
_cell.angle_beta   90.00
_cell.angle_gamma   90.00
#
_symmetry.space_group_name_H-M   'P 1'
#
loop_
_entity.id
_entity.type
_entity.pdbx_description
1 polymer ?
#
loop_
_entity_poly.entity_id
_entity_poly.type
_entity_poly.pdbx_seq_one_letter_code
_entity_poly.pdbx_strand_id
1 'polypeptide(L)'
;MATQPVQVTQSSAFARSYKKLHNRQKQDVNSAVQVIVADPLVGEGKRGDLAGVYVYKFKIQAQLMLLAYEFDPATRHLLSLGTHENFYRESKR
;
A
#
# COMPACT_ATOMS: atom_id res chain seq x y z
N MET A 1 7.23 24.58 15.18
CA MET A 1 7.95 23.32 15.31
C MET A 1 8.07 22.66 13.94
N ALA A 2 9.28 22.38 13.52
CA ALA A 2 9.48 21.78 12.22
C ALA A 2 9.02 20.32 12.24
N THR A 3 8.08 19.98 11.38
CA THR A 3 7.64 18.60 11.22
C THR A 3 8.51 17.96 10.15
N GLN A 4 9.18 16.88 10.51
CA GLN A 4 9.97 16.16 9.51
C GLN A 4 9.05 15.53 8.48
N PRO A 5 9.40 15.61 7.19
CA PRO A 5 8.59 14.97 6.17
C PRO A 5 8.59 13.45 6.36
N VAL A 6 7.43 12.85 6.11
CA VAL A 6 7.30 11.40 6.14
C VAL A 6 8.02 10.84 4.92
N GLN A 7 8.84 9.84 5.13
CA GLN A 7 9.51 9.14 4.04
C GLN A 7 8.65 7.99 3.55
N VAL A 8 8.61 7.82 2.24
CA VAL A 8 7.92 6.68 1.62
C VAL A 8 8.96 5.81 0.94
N THR A 9 9.03 4.56 1.37
CA THR A 9 9.92 3.57 0.77
C THR A 9 9.08 2.45 0.17
N GLN A 10 9.70 1.60 -0.63
CA GLN A 10 8.96 0.52 -1.28
C GLN A 10 9.82 -0.73 -1.41
N SER A 11 9.17 -1.88 -1.34
CA SER A 11 9.82 -3.15 -1.62
C SER A 11 9.96 -3.35 -3.11
N SER A 12 10.80 -4.32 -3.52
CA SER A 12 10.90 -4.68 -4.92
C SER A 12 9.60 -5.26 -5.46
N ALA A 13 8.82 -5.95 -4.63
CA ALA A 13 7.53 -6.49 -5.05
C ALA A 13 6.56 -5.36 -5.40
N PHE A 14 6.49 -4.33 -4.54
CA PHE A 14 5.65 -3.17 -4.82
C PHE A 14 6.12 -2.46 -6.11
N ALA A 15 7.43 -2.24 -6.22
CA ALA A 15 7.98 -1.53 -7.37
C ALA A 15 7.64 -2.23 -8.69
N ARG A 16 7.74 -3.57 -8.71
CA ARG A 16 7.41 -4.34 -9.91
C ARG A 16 5.94 -4.22 -10.30
N SER A 17 5.05 -4.31 -9.32
CA SER A 17 3.62 -4.19 -9.58
C SER A 17 3.27 -2.79 -10.07
N TYR A 18 3.85 -1.76 -9.44
CA TYR A 18 3.62 -0.38 -9.81
C TYR A 18 4.09 -0.09 -11.24
N LYS A 19 5.27 -0.60 -11.58
CA LYS A 19 5.88 -0.35 -12.89
C LYS A 19 5.03 -0.87 -14.05
N LYS A 20 4.23 -1.90 -13.82
CA LYS A 20 3.39 -2.50 -14.85
C LYS A 20 2.13 -1.70 -15.14
N LEU A 21 1.82 -0.71 -14.32
CA LEU A 21 0.57 0.05 -14.45
C LEU A 21 0.70 1.12 -15.53
N HIS A 22 -0.44 1.47 -16.12
CA HIS A 22 -0.52 2.65 -16.99
C HIS A 22 -0.46 3.92 -16.15
N ASN A 23 -0.12 5.03 -16.80
CA ASN A 23 0.04 6.30 -16.07
C ASN A 23 -1.20 6.69 -15.29
N ARG A 24 -2.39 6.49 -15.86
CA ARG A 24 -3.64 6.81 -15.17
C ARG A 24 -3.81 5.96 -13.91
N GLN A 25 -3.47 4.68 -14.01
CA GLN A 25 -3.54 3.78 -12.87
C GLN A 25 -2.52 4.16 -11.80
N LYS A 26 -1.34 4.58 -12.22
CA LYS A 26 -0.31 5.05 -11.29
C LYS A 26 -0.79 6.25 -10.50
N GLN A 27 -1.56 7.14 -11.12
CA GLN A 27 -2.12 8.30 -10.42
C GLN A 27 -3.06 7.86 -9.29
N ASP A 28 -3.87 6.82 -9.54
CA ASP A 28 -4.77 6.29 -8.52
C ASP A 28 -3.97 5.69 -7.36
N VAL A 29 -2.89 4.97 -7.66
CA VAL A 29 -2.01 4.44 -6.62
C VAL A 29 -1.34 5.57 -5.85
N ASN A 30 -0.87 6.60 -6.55
CA ASN A 30 -0.23 7.75 -5.89
C ASN A 30 -1.20 8.43 -4.93
N SER A 31 -2.47 8.54 -5.31
CA SER A 31 -3.50 9.11 -4.44
C SER A 31 -3.71 8.24 -3.20
N ALA A 32 -3.73 6.91 -3.37
CA ALA A 32 -3.85 5.98 -2.25
C ALA A 32 -2.65 6.10 -1.30
N VAL A 33 -1.45 6.24 -1.85
CA VAL A 33 -0.25 6.43 -1.04
C VAL A 33 -0.34 7.71 -0.22
N GLN A 34 -0.86 8.80 -0.81
CA GLN A 34 -1.03 10.05 -0.09
C GLN A 34 -2.01 9.92 1.08
N VAL A 35 -3.06 9.14 0.91
CA VAL A 35 -3.99 8.84 2.01
C VAL A 35 -3.26 8.13 3.14
N ILE A 36 -2.43 7.15 2.81
CA ILE A 36 -1.64 6.39 3.80
C ILE A 36 -0.62 7.31 4.49
N VAL A 37 0.01 8.21 3.75
CA VAL A 37 0.97 9.16 4.32
C VAL A 37 0.28 10.04 5.36
N ALA A 38 -0.93 10.53 5.04
CA ALA A 38 -1.66 11.42 5.93
C ALA A 38 -2.22 10.68 7.14
N ASP A 39 -2.63 9.41 6.97
CA ASP A 39 -3.23 8.63 8.05
C ASP A 39 -2.85 7.15 7.88
N PRO A 40 -1.75 6.71 8.51
CA PRO A 40 -1.31 5.33 8.34
C PRO A 40 -2.24 4.31 8.97
N LEU A 41 -3.19 4.73 9.79
CA LEU A 41 -4.18 3.83 10.37
C LEU A 41 -5.41 3.64 9.48
N VAL A 42 -5.41 4.23 8.28
CA VAL A 42 -6.53 4.11 7.36
C VAL A 42 -6.72 2.67 6.88
N GLY A 43 -5.64 1.90 6.76
CA GLY A 43 -5.71 0.50 6.37
C GLY A 43 -6.12 -0.40 7.51
N GLU A 44 -6.50 -1.62 7.17
CA GLU A 44 -6.84 -2.62 8.17
C GLU A 44 -5.58 -3.32 8.66
N GLY A 45 -5.36 -3.28 9.98
CA GLY A 45 -4.22 -3.97 10.58
C GLY A 45 -4.42 -5.47 10.58
N LYS A 46 -3.37 -6.20 10.22
CA LYS A 46 -3.41 -7.65 10.20
C LYS A 46 -2.89 -8.21 11.53
N ARG A 47 -3.24 -9.45 11.80
CA ARG A 47 -2.88 -10.13 13.05
C ARG A 47 -2.05 -11.38 12.77
N GLY A 48 -1.53 -11.99 13.82
CA GLY A 48 -0.74 -13.21 13.72
C GLY A 48 0.58 -12.97 13.03
N ASP A 49 0.91 -13.79 12.07
CA ASP A 49 2.17 -13.72 11.35
C ASP A 49 2.34 -12.41 10.56
N LEU A 50 1.24 -11.71 10.29
CA LEU A 50 1.24 -10.45 9.57
C LEU A 50 1.07 -9.25 10.49
N ALA A 51 1.27 -9.43 11.80
CA ALA A 51 1.17 -8.32 12.76
C ALA A 51 2.13 -7.21 12.35
N GLY A 52 1.63 -5.96 12.37
CA GLY A 52 2.40 -4.81 11.90
C GLY A 52 2.17 -4.45 10.45
N VAL A 53 1.55 -5.33 9.68
CA VAL A 53 1.18 -5.06 8.29
C VAL A 53 -0.24 -4.52 8.24
N TYR A 54 -0.44 -3.48 7.44
CA TYR A 54 -1.74 -2.88 7.20
C TYR A 54 -2.08 -3.01 5.72
N VAL A 55 -3.36 -3.15 5.41
CA VAL A 55 -3.83 -3.27 4.03
C VAL A 55 -4.88 -2.20 3.78
N TYR A 56 -4.63 -1.36 2.79
CA TYR A 56 -5.56 -0.32 2.36
C TYR A 56 -6.25 -0.77 1.07
N LYS A 57 -7.58 -0.76 1.09
CA LYS A 57 -8.39 -1.11 -0.07
C LYS A 57 -8.78 0.16 -0.81
N PHE A 58 -8.60 0.14 -2.12
CA PHE A 58 -9.00 1.27 -2.98
C PHE A 58 -9.33 0.73 -4.36
N LYS A 59 -9.86 1.59 -5.21
CA LYS A 59 -10.23 1.18 -6.56
C LYS A 59 -9.38 1.89 -7.60
N ILE A 60 -8.98 1.12 -8.61
CA ILE A 60 -8.47 1.66 -9.87
C ILE A 60 -9.56 1.36 -10.88
N GLN A 61 -10.28 2.40 -11.33
CA GLN A 61 -11.46 2.26 -12.14
C GLN A 61 -12.48 1.38 -11.39
N ALA A 62 -12.91 0.27 -11.93
CA ALA A 62 -13.85 -0.63 -11.27
C ALA A 62 -13.15 -1.77 -10.51
N GLN A 63 -11.82 -1.83 -10.56
CA GLN A 63 -11.05 -2.93 -9.99
C GLN A 63 -10.67 -2.63 -8.55
N LEU A 64 -11.04 -3.52 -7.63
CA LEU A 64 -10.64 -3.39 -6.23
C LEU A 64 -9.17 -3.79 -6.07
N MET A 65 -8.39 -2.89 -5.48
CA MET A 65 -6.96 -3.07 -5.28
C MET A 65 -6.65 -3.10 -3.80
N LEU A 66 -5.58 -3.81 -3.46
CA LEU A 66 -5.05 -3.86 -2.10
C LEU A 66 -3.61 -3.37 -2.10
N LEU A 67 -3.28 -2.51 -1.15
CA LEU A 67 -1.92 -2.02 -0.93
C LEU A 67 -1.51 -2.37 0.49
N ALA A 68 -0.54 -3.27 0.61
CA ALA A 68 -0.01 -3.65 1.92
C ALA A 68 1.18 -2.76 2.28
N TYR A 69 1.25 -2.33 3.52
CA TYR A 69 2.31 -1.45 3.98
C TYR A 69 2.57 -1.65 5.46
N GLU A 70 3.75 -1.19 5.87
CA GLU A 70 4.13 -1.04 7.27
C GLU A 70 4.42 0.44 7.50
N PHE A 71 4.39 0.87 8.76
CA PHE A 71 4.70 2.26 9.05
C PHE A 71 5.25 2.42 10.46
N ASP A 72 5.99 3.49 10.64
CA ASP A 72 6.29 4.10 11.92
C ASP A 72 5.98 5.60 11.81
N PRO A 73 6.18 6.40 12.86
CA PRO A 73 5.82 7.81 12.78
C PRO A 73 6.50 8.57 11.64
N ALA A 74 7.69 8.13 11.20
CA ALA A 74 8.48 8.85 10.20
C ALA A 74 8.46 8.20 8.82
N THR A 75 8.00 6.95 8.69
CA THR A 75 8.17 6.18 7.46
C THR A 75 6.92 5.41 7.09
N ARG A 76 6.65 5.34 5.79
CA ARG A 76 5.63 4.45 5.22
C ARG A 76 6.35 3.52 4.26
N HIS A 77 6.36 2.22 4.56
CA HIS A 77 7.04 1.23 3.71
C HIS A 77 6.00 0.42 2.95
N LEU A 78 5.98 0.59 1.63
CA LEU A 78 5.01 -0.07 0.76
C LEU A 78 5.50 -1.46 0.42
N LEU A 79 4.73 -2.48 0.80
CA LEU A 79 5.16 -3.88 0.71
C LEU A 79 4.70 -4.55 -0.57
N SER A 80 3.44 -4.42 -0.91
CA SER A 80 2.89 -5.10 -2.08
C SER A 80 1.64 -4.39 -2.58
N LEU A 81 1.35 -4.60 -3.86
CA LEU A 81 0.20 -3.99 -4.53
C LEU A 81 -0.36 -5.04 -5.47
N GLY A 82 -1.66 -5.29 -5.40
CA GLY A 82 -2.29 -6.26 -6.28
C GLY A 82 -3.80 -6.13 -6.25
N THR A 83 -4.45 -6.90 -7.13
CA THR A 83 -5.90 -6.98 -7.11
C THR A 83 -6.34 -7.76 -5.88
N HIS A 84 -7.57 -7.49 -5.44
CA HIS A 84 -8.14 -8.20 -4.29
C HIS A 84 -8.03 -9.70 -4.46
N GLU A 85 -8.39 -10.20 -5.62
CA GLU A 85 -8.38 -11.63 -5.89
C GLU A 85 -6.97 -12.22 -5.86
N ASN A 86 -6.04 -11.59 -6.57
CA ASN A 86 -4.67 -12.11 -6.64
C ASN A 86 -3.94 -11.99 -5.32
N PHE A 87 -4.20 -10.92 -4.56
CA PHE A 87 -3.57 -10.71 -3.27
C PHE A 87 -3.86 -11.86 -2.32
N TYR A 88 -5.12 -12.23 -2.19
CA TYR A 88 -5.50 -13.29 -1.27
C TYR A 88 -5.13 -14.67 -1.79
N ARG A 89 -5.09 -14.85 -3.10
CA ARG A 89 -4.65 -16.12 -3.68
C ARG A 89 -3.20 -16.42 -3.30
N GLU A 90 -2.33 -15.42 -3.39
CA GLU A 90 -0.93 -15.60 -3.02
C GLU A 90 -0.76 -15.79 -1.51
N SER A 91 -1.57 -15.14 -0.71
CA SER A 91 -1.47 -15.21 0.75
C SER A 91 -1.87 -16.56 1.32
N LYS A 92 -2.59 -17.37 0.56
CA LYS A 92 -3.04 -18.68 1.02
C LYS A 92 -1.99 -19.76 0.91
N ARG A 93 -0.86 -19.48 0.37
CA ARG A 93 0.22 -20.45 0.25
C ARG A 93 0.99 -20.63 1.53
#